data_7bef2e8187b9493d8ce33b898ddab34c
#
_entry.id   7bef2e8187b9493d8ce33b898ddab34c
#
_cell.length_a   1.000
_cell.length_b   1.000
_cell.length_c   1.000
_cell.angle_alpha   90.00
_cell.angle_beta   90.00
_cell.angle_gamma   90.00
#
_symmetry.space_group_name_H-M   'P 1'
#
loop_
_entity.id
_entity.type
_entity.pdbx_description
1 polymer ?
#
loop_
_entity_poly.entity_id
_entity_poly.type
_entity_poly.pdbx_seq_one_letter_code
_entity_poly.pdbx_strand_id
1 'polypeptide(L)'
;EGLNNARMPALIDLNGMAGAYNFSGDRSTLQAVSQQFTINNRTYNPGSTTAGTISTTVRTFGIPGQQPSSLTPQPDRQIAMDFFFILKDRDRTVVHLRANVTGLIRYLPGQHGATTLEVEVDLPERLPDVEPEEGGSGFDSELIDWDVIDVPLTSK
;
A
#
# COMPACT_ATOMS: atom_id res chain seq x y z
N GLU A 1 2.13 -3.25 15.81
CA GLU A 1 3.34 -3.84 16.42
C GLU A 1 3.97 -4.93 15.54
N GLY A 2 5.22 -5.35 15.86
CA GLY A 2 5.93 -6.40 15.11
C GLY A 2 6.58 -5.93 13.80
N LEU A 3 6.67 -4.64 13.54
CA LEU A 3 7.24 -4.10 12.30
C LEU A 3 8.73 -4.46 12.09
N ASN A 4 9.45 -4.76 13.18
CA ASN A 4 10.83 -5.25 13.10
C ASN A 4 10.94 -6.61 12.41
N ASN A 5 9.87 -7.40 12.43
CA ASN A 5 9.81 -8.75 11.86
C ASN A 5 9.55 -8.72 10.35
N ALA A 6 9.12 -7.59 9.80
CA ALA A 6 8.89 -7.43 8.39
C ALA A 6 10.14 -6.97 7.64
N ARG A 7 10.33 -7.50 6.44
CA ARG A 7 11.28 -6.96 5.44
C ARG A 7 10.68 -5.69 4.83
N MET A 8 11.54 -4.82 4.35
CA MET A 8 11.13 -3.65 3.56
C MET A 8 11.75 -3.77 2.16
N PRO A 9 11.04 -3.35 1.13
CA PRO A 9 9.72 -2.67 1.13
C PRO A 9 8.56 -3.61 1.45
N ALA A 10 7.50 -3.06 2.02
CA ALA A 10 6.19 -3.71 2.08
C ALA A 10 5.36 -3.33 0.84
N LEU A 11 4.37 -4.14 0.48
CA LEU A 11 3.45 -3.86 -0.62
C LEU A 11 2.07 -3.49 -0.07
N ILE A 12 1.41 -2.57 -0.78
CA ILE A 12 0.01 -2.22 -0.55
C ILE A 12 -0.74 -2.29 -1.86
N ASP A 13 -1.91 -2.94 -1.85
CA ASP A 13 -2.92 -2.80 -2.88
C ASP A 13 -4.04 -1.88 -2.39
N LEU A 14 -4.22 -0.76 -3.06
CA LEU A 14 -5.31 0.17 -2.81
C LEU A 14 -6.44 -0.12 -3.80
N ASN A 15 -7.55 -0.62 -3.27
CA ASN A 15 -8.71 -1.08 -4.06
C ASN A 15 -9.86 -0.06 -4.01
N GLY A 16 -10.53 0.15 -5.12
CA GLY A 16 -11.72 1.00 -5.20
C GLY A 16 -11.48 2.43 -5.68
N MET A 17 -10.27 2.77 -6.10
CA MET A 17 -9.96 4.08 -6.68
C MET A 17 -10.24 4.11 -8.18
N ALA A 18 -10.44 5.32 -8.74
CA ALA A 18 -10.66 5.49 -10.18
C ALA A 18 -9.41 5.11 -11.00
N GLY A 19 -9.63 4.40 -12.12
CA GLY A 19 -8.56 3.97 -13.02
C GLY A 19 -8.03 5.07 -13.94
N ALA A 20 -8.81 6.13 -14.18
CA ALA A 20 -8.43 7.24 -15.03
C ALA A 20 -9.21 8.52 -14.69
N TYR A 21 -8.81 9.61 -15.31
CA TYR A 21 -9.46 10.92 -15.20
C TYR A 21 -9.91 11.44 -16.56
N ASN A 22 -11.15 11.92 -16.63
CA ASN A 22 -11.71 12.53 -17.83
C ASN A 22 -11.55 14.06 -17.76
N PHE A 23 -10.60 14.58 -18.50
CA PHE A 23 -10.32 16.02 -18.52
C PHE A 23 -11.47 16.86 -19.12
N SER A 24 -12.20 16.34 -20.09
CA SER A 24 -13.33 17.06 -20.70
C SER A 24 -14.53 17.16 -19.76
N GLY A 25 -14.73 16.14 -18.90
CA GLY A 25 -15.81 16.11 -17.93
C GLY A 25 -15.42 16.55 -16.54
N ASP A 26 -14.15 16.92 -16.35
CA ASP A 26 -13.56 17.30 -15.05
C ASP A 26 -13.93 16.34 -13.91
N ARG A 27 -13.82 15.04 -14.17
CA ARG A 27 -14.16 13.99 -13.19
C ARG A 27 -13.39 12.70 -13.41
N SER A 28 -13.28 11.93 -12.36
CA SER A 28 -12.74 10.57 -12.41
C SER A 28 -13.67 9.63 -13.19
N THR A 29 -13.10 8.63 -13.84
CA THR A 29 -13.89 7.57 -14.50
C THR A 29 -14.70 6.77 -13.48
N LEU A 30 -15.76 6.12 -13.96
CA LEU A 30 -16.63 5.29 -13.09
C LEU A 30 -15.98 3.95 -12.72
N GLN A 31 -14.99 3.53 -13.49
CA GLN A 31 -14.32 2.24 -13.26
C GLN A 31 -13.41 2.32 -12.05
N ALA A 32 -13.64 1.45 -11.08
CA ALA A 32 -12.75 1.22 -9.96
C ALA A 32 -11.66 0.21 -10.34
N VAL A 33 -10.45 0.46 -9.87
CA VAL A 33 -9.29 -0.41 -10.09
C VAL A 33 -8.56 -0.67 -8.78
N SER A 34 -7.71 -1.69 -8.78
CA SER A 34 -6.69 -1.90 -7.77
C SER A 34 -5.38 -1.27 -8.24
N GLN A 35 -4.70 -0.58 -7.34
CA GLN A 35 -3.41 0.06 -7.60
C GLN A 35 -2.41 -0.42 -6.54
N GLN A 36 -1.27 -0.95 -7.00
CA GLN A 36 -0.23 -1.45 -6.13
C GLN A 36 0.84 -0.39 -5.89
N PHE A 37 1.26 -0.27 -4.64
CA PHE A 37 2.30 0.65 -4.21
C PHE A 37 3.30 -0.06 -3.29
N THR A 38 4.52 0.47 -3.25
CA THR A 38 5.53 0.05 -2.29
C THR A 38 5.63 1.03 -1.13
N ILE A 39 5.82 0.51 0.08
CA ILE A 39 6.13 1.30 1.26
C ILE A 39 7.59 1.06 1.63
N ASN A 40 8.39 2.09 1.50
CA ASN A 40 9.81 2.04 1.82
C ASN A 40 10.14 2.65 3.18
N ASN A 41 9.27 3.51 3.70
CA ASN A 41 9.51 4.25 4.93
C ASN A 41 8.93 3.52 6.13
N ARG A 42 9.78 3.27 7.12
CA ARG A 42 9.42 2.74 8.42
C ARG A 42 10.08 3.56 9.51
N THR A 43 9.29 4.02 10.46
CA THR A 43 9.75 4.79 11.62
C THR A 43 9.25 4.11 12.86
N TYR A 44 10.14 3.84 13.80
CA TYR A 44 9.74 3.28 15.09
C TYR A 44 9.32 4.37 16.06
N ASN A 45 8.37 4.04 16.93
CA ASN A 45 7.96 4.93 18.02
C ASN A 45 9.12 5.15 18.98
N PRO A 46 9.22 6.32 19.63
CA PRO A 46 10.25 6.59 20.64
C PRO A 46 10.28 5.50 21.72
N GLY A 47 11.44 4.91 21.91
CA GLY A 47 11.64 3.83 22.91
C GLY A 47 11.14 2.45 22.48
N SER A 48 10.61 2.29 21.27
CA SER A 48 10.18 1.00 20.74
C SER A 48 11.11 0.51 19.63
N THR A 49 11.31 -0.80 19.59
CA THR A 49 12.01 -1.50 18.51
C THR A 49 11.05 -2.33 17.64
N THR A 50 9.77 -2.42 18.02
CA THR A 50 8.77 -3.28 17.39
C THR A 50 7.55 -2.53 16.90
N ALA A 51 7.16 -1.47 17.63
CA ALA A 51 6.02 -0.64 17.29
C ALA A 51 6.46 0.60 16.51
N GLY A 52 5.70 0.97 15.51
CA GLY A 52 6.02 2.13 14.67
C GLY A 52 5.01 2.35 13.57
N THR A 53 5.37 3.23 12.66
CA THR A 53 4.57 3.64 11.51
C THR A 53 5.28 3.29 10.21
N ILE A 54 4.52 2.88 9.23
CA ILE A 54 4.96 2.79 7.84
C ILE A 54 4.24 3.87 7.05
N SER A 55 4.93 4.50 6.11
CA SER A 55 4.36 5.59 5.33
C SER A 55 4.78 5.55 3.88
N THR A 56 3.88 5.96 3.01
CA THR A 56 4.15 6.22 1.60
C THR A 56 3.24 7.32 1.11
N THR A 57 3.61 7.97 0.02
CA THR A 57 2.77 8.95 -0.66
C THR A 57 2.31 8.37 -1.98
N VAL A 58 1.00 8.29 -2.16
CA VAL A 58 0.40 7.78 -3.39
C VAL A 58 -0.41 8.88 -4.08
N ARG A 59 -0.41 8.85 -5.40
CA ARG A 59 -1.26 9.70 -6.23
C ARG A 59 -2.26 8.83 -6.97
N THR A 60 -3.53 9.25 -6.93
CA THR A 60 -4.63 8.54 -7.56
C THR A 60 -5.47 9.50 -8.36
N PHE A 61 -6.40 8.97 -9.14
CA PHE A 61 -7.42 9.77 -9.81
C PHE A 61 -8.66 10.01 -8.93
N GLY A 62 -8.59 9.71 -7.65
CA GLY A 62 -9.65 9.92 -6.67
C GLY A 62 -10.72 8.85 -6.70
N ILE A 63 -11.90 9.21 -6.20
CA ILE A 63 -13.04 8.30 -6.13
C ILE A 63 -13.72 8.22 -7.50
N PRO A 64 -14.10 7.01 -7.98
CA PRO A 64 -14.76 6.87 -9.26
C PRO A 64 -16.03 7.74 -9.39
N GLY A 65 -16.08 8.50 -10.47
CA GLY A 65 -17.23 9.36 -10.83
C GLY A 65 -17.31 10.69 -10.10
N GLN A 66 -16.34 11.02 -9.23
CA GLN A 66 -16.32 12.28 -8.50
C GLN A 66 -15.39 13.33 -9.14
N GLN A 67 -15.70 14.58 -8.87
CA GLN A 67 -14.80 15.70 -9.17
C GLN A 67 -13.79 15.87 -8.04
N PRO A 68 -12.53 16.25 -8.31
CA PRO A 68 -11.52 16.48 -7.29
C PRO A 68 -11.91 17.52 -6.24
N SER A 69 -12.72 18.50 -6.63
CA SER A 69 -13.21 19.57 -5.75
C SER A 69 -14.36 19.17 -4.82
N SER A 70 -14.98 18.01 -5.06
CA SER A 70 -16.17 17.55 -4.32
C SER A 70 -16.04 16.11 -3.86
N LEU A 71 -14.86 15.73 -3.37
CA LEU A 71 -14.62 14.38 -2.87
C LEU A 71 -15.38 14.17 -1.56
N THR A 72 -16.51 13.53 -1.67
CA THR A 72 -17.31 13.07 -0.53
C THR A 72 -17.19 11.54 -0.45
N PRO A 73 -16.89 10.97 0.73
CA PRO A 73 -16.95 9.55 0.93
C PRO A 73 -18.35 9.05 0.52
N GLN A 74 -18.42 8.10 -0.41
CA GLN A 74 -19.69 7.47 -0.80
C GLN A 74 -19.83 6.20 0.05
N PRO A 75 -20.87 6.11 0.90
CA PRO A 75 -21.05 4.97 1.79
C PRO A 75 -21.21 3.63 1.05
N ASP A 76 -21.66 3.68 -0.20
CA ASP A 76 -21.89 2.50 -1.02
C ASP A 76 -20.63 1.93 -1.68
N ARG A 77 -19.50 2.64 -1.57
CA ARG A 77 -18.24 2.21 -2.16
C ARG A 77 -17.21 1.93 -1.07
N GLN A 78 -16.83 0.67 -0.98
CA GLN A 78 -15.79 0.25 -0.06
C GLN A 78 -14.41 0.44 -0.70
N ILE A 79 -13.60 1.28 -0.06
CA ILE A 79 -12.18 1.42 -0.39
C ILE A 79 -11.43 0.58 0.63
N ALA A 80 -10.65 -0.37 0.14
CA ALA A 80 -9.87 -1.26 0.98
C ALA A 80 -8.38 -1.14 0.68
N MET A 81 -7.57 -1.26 1.71
CA MET A 81 -6.13 -1.42 1.60
C MET A 81 -5.74 -2.82 2.04
N ASP A 82 -5.08 -3.52 1.15
CA ASP A 82 -4.46 -4.82 1.42
C ASP A 82 -2.96 -4.61 1.62
N PHE A 83 -2.44 -5.03 2.77
CA PHE A 83 -1.03 -4.91 3.12
C PHE A 83 -0.38 -6.28 3.04
N PHE A 84 0.76 -6.34 2.38
CA PHE A 84 1.55 -7.57 2.25
C PHE A 84 2.93 -7.34 2.86
N PHE A 85 3.18 -8.03 3.95
CA PHE A 85 4.46 -8.01 4.66
C PHE A 85 5.17 -9.33 4.45
N ILE A 86 6.39 -9.27 3.97
CA ILE A 86 7.29 -10.42 3.92
C ILE A 86 8.04 -10.46 5.24
N LEU A 87 7.91 -11.53 5.99
CA LEU A 87 8.61 -11.68 7.26
C LEU A 87 10.11 -11.98 7.05
N LYS A 88 10.88 -11.77 8.11
CA LYS A 88 12.32 -12.06 8.14
C LYS A 88 12.64 -13.51 8.51
N ASP A 89 11.64 -14.36 8.56
CA ASP A 89 11.82 -15.78 8.74
C ASP A 89 12.52 -16.41 7.52
N ARG A 90 13.01 -17.64 7.70
CA ARG A 90 13.69 -18.39 6.66
C ARG A 90 12.80 -18.63 5.43
N ASP A 91 11.52 -18.83 5.65
CA ASP A 91 10.56 -19.20 4.60
C ASP A 91 9.98 -17.98 3.89
N ARG A 92 10.34 -16.76 4.32
CA ARG A 92 9.82 -15.49 3.80
C ARG A 92 8.28 -15.47 3.80
N THR A 93 7.70 -15.89 4.89
CA THR A 93 6.25 -15.93 5.06
C THR A 93 5.62 -14.59 4.71
N VAL A 94 4.58 -14.61 3.90
CA VAL A 94 3.82 -13.42 3.53
C VAL A 94 2.62 -13.30 4.47
N VAL A 95 2.55 -12.18 5.19
CA VAL A 95 1.39 -11.82 6.02
C VAL A 95 0.54 -10.84 5.23
N HIS A 96 -0.72 -11.19 5.03
CA HIS A 96 -1.71 -10.36 4.37
C HIS A 96 -2.70 -9.81 5.40
N LEU A 97 -2.79 -8.48 5.49
CA LEU A 97 -3.75 -7.78 6.34
C LEU A 97 -4.63 -6.88 5.46
N ARG A 98 -5.92 -6.84 5.75
CA ARG A 98 -6.87 -6.01 5.01
C ARG A 98 -7.56 -5.01 5.95
N ALA A 99 -7.61 -3.77 5.53
CA ALA A 99 -8.32 -2.71 6.24
C ALA A 99 -9.33 -2.01 5.33
N ASN A 100 -10.54 -1.74 5.84
CA ASN A 100 -11.49 -0.85 5.19
C ASN A 100 -11.15 0.59 5.57
N VAL A 101 -10.75 1.38 4.58
CA VAL A 101 -10.27 2.75 4.78
C VAL A 101 -11.25 3.81 4.28
N THR A 102 -12.46 3.43 3.90
CA THR A 102 -13.46 4.32 3.27
C THR A 102 -13.71 5.59 4.06
N GLY A 103 -13.85 5.48 5.37
CA GLY A 103 -14.10 6.62 6.26
C GLY A 103 -12.84 7.31 6.80
N LEU A 104 -11.66 6.76 6.52
CA LEU A 104 -10.38 7.23 7.05
C LEU A 104 -9.58 8.07 6.04
N ILE A 105 -9.98 8.05 4.77
CA ILE A 105 -9.24 8.72 3.71
C ILE A 105 -9.53 10.22 3.75
N ARG A 106 -8.46 10.99 3.80
CA ARG A 106 -8.46 12.42 3.49
C ARG A 106 -8.00 12.63 2.06
N TYR A 107 -8.81 13.31 1.29
CA TYR A 107 -8.51 13.66 -0.07
C TYR A 107 -7.93 15.07 -0.13
N LEU A 108 -6.69 15.19 -0.61
CA LEU A 108 -6.08 16.48 -0.87
C LEU A 108 -6.15 16.70 -2.40
N PRO A 109 -7.06 17.60 -2.87
CA PRO A 109 -7.20 17.87 -4.29
C PRO A 109 -5.87 18.37 -4.87
N GLY A 110 -5.43 17.73 -5.94
CA GLY A 110 -4.27 18.16 -6.72
C GLY A 110 -4.69 18.88 -8.00
N GLN A 111 -3.71 19.40 -8.71
CA GLN A 111 -3.92 19.93 -10.05
C GLN A 111 -4.11 18.81 -11.08
N HIS A 112 -4.89 19.05 -12.12
CA HIS A 112 -5.08 18.15 -13.27
C HIS A 112 -5.63 16.76 -12.93
N GLY A 113 -6.57 16.69 -12.00
CA GLY A 113 -7.25 15.44 -11.65
C GLY A 113 -6.46 14.49 -10.76
N ALA A 114 -5.24 14.81 -10.40
CA ALA A 114 -4.48 14.03 -9.43
C ALA A 114 -4.98 14.33 -8.02
N THR A 115 -5.16 13.30 -7.22
CA THR A 115 -5.53 13.40 -5.81
C THR A 115 -4.48 12.72 -4.96
N THR A 116 -3.99 13.40 -3.94
CA THR A 116 -3.17 12.80 -2.91
C THR A 116 -4.07 12.26 -1.82
N LEU A 117 -3.81 11.05 -1.38
CA LEU A 117 -4.53 10.44 -0.26
C LEU A 117 -3.70 10.56 1.00
N GLU A 118 -4.35 10.99 2.07
CA GLU A 118 -3.88 10.81 3.43
C GLU A 118 -4.77 9.78 4.11
N VAL A 119 -4.18 8.73 4.62
CA VAL A 119 -4.87 7.68 5.35
C VAL A 119 -4.05 7.29 6.57
N GLU A 120 -4.67 7.31 7.73
CA GLU A 120 -4.10 6.78 8.95
C GLU A 120 -4.92 5.55 9.35
N VAL A 121 -4.27 4.43 9.44
CA VAL A 121 -4.90 3.13 9.71
C VAL A 121 -4.09 2.38 10.77
N ASP A 122 -4.79 1.98 11.82
CA ASP A 122 -4.27 0.97 12.73
C ASP A 122 -4.41 -0.40 12.06
N LEU A 123 -3.30 -1.12 11.91
CA LEU A 123 -3.35 -2.48 11.38
C LEU A 123 -4.16 -3.36 12.31
N PRO A 124 -5.08 -4.20 11.76
CA PRO A 124 -6.01 -4.98 12.57
C PRO A 124 -5.31 -6.02 13.45
N GLU A 125 -4.10 -6.40 13.08
CA GLU A 125 -3.34 -7.44 13.78
C GLU A 125 -1.88 -7.06 13.94
N ARG A 126 -1.25 -7.60 14.98
CA ARG A 126 0.19 -7.55 15.17
C ARG A 126 0.86 -8.51 14.17
N LEU A 127 2.00 -8.11 13.60
CA LEU A 127 2.80 -9.03 12.80
C LEU A 127 3.40 -10.12 13.70
N PRO A 128 3.40 -11.38 13.25
CA PRO A 128 3.93 -12.51 14.00
C PRO A 128 5.39 -12.29 14.39
N ASP A 129 5.76 -12.81 15.55
CA ASP A 129 7.16 -12.89 15.93
C ASP A 129 7.84 -13.94 15.05
N VAL A 130 9.02 -13.62 14.58
CA VAL A 130 9.87 -14.53 13.80
C VAL A 130 11.02 -14.96 14.67
N GLU A 131 11.35 -16.25 14.62
CA GLU A 131 12.62 -16.72 15.18
C GLU A 131 13.75 -16.08 14.38
N PRO A 132 14.71 -15.41 15.04
CA PRO A 132 15.85 -14.86 14.34
C PRO A 132 16.55 -16.02 13.61
N GLU A 133 16.86 -15.81 12.34
CA GLU A 133 17.78 -16.73 11.65
C GLU A 133 19.00 -16.88 12.56
N GLU A 134 19.23 -18.09 13.08
CA GLU A 134 20.43 -18.35 13.91
C GLU A 134 21.63 -17.89 13.10
N GLY A 135 22.29 -16.85 13.61
CA GLY A 135 23.28 -16.08 12.89
C GLY A 135 24.42 -16.94 12.39
N GLY A 136 24.39 -17.29 11.16
CA GLY A 136 25.59 -17.50 10.40
C GLY A 136 26.29 -16.14 10.31
N SER A 137 27.40 -15.98 11.02
CA SER A 137 28.32 -14.86 10.80
C SER A 137 29.00 -15.08 9.44
N GLY A 138 28.27 -14.77 8.38
CA GLY A 138 28.74 -14.76 7.03
C GLY A 138 28.07 -13.59 6.31
N PHE A 139 28.88 -12.64 5.87
CA PHE A 139 28.50 -11.70 4.85
C PHE A 139 28.25 -12.49 3.55
N ASP A 140 27.08 -13.09 3.43
CA ASP A 140 26.60 -13.57 2.15
C ASP A 140 25.71 -12.49 1.56
N SER A 141 26.35 -11.58 0.83
CA SER A 141 25.65 -10.71 -0.12
C SER A 141 25.33 -11.54 -1.37
N GLU A 142 24.48 -12.55 -1.27
CA GLU A 142 23.85 -13.05 -2.45
C GLU A 142 22.88 -11.99 -2.98
N LEU A 143 23.30 -11.34 -4.04
CA LEU A 143 22.39 -10.63 -4.93
C LEU A 143 21.40 -11.68 -5.45
N ILE A 144 20.22 -11.73 -4.83
CA ILE A 144 19.14 -12.53 -5.38
C ILE A 144 18.70 -11.79 -6.64
N ASP A 145 19.07 -12.36 -7.77
CA ASP A 145 18.61 -11.95 -9.09
C ASP A 145 17.08 -12.05 -9.08
N TRP A 146 16.42 -10.92 -9.28
CA TRP A 146 14.97 -10.88 -9.39
C TRP A 146 14.63 -11.44 -10.76
N ASP A 147 14.06 -12.63 -10.82
CA ASP A 147 13.43 -13.11 -12.03
C ASP A 147 12.33 -12.12 -12.43
N VAL A 148 12.64 -11.27 -13.39
CA VAL A 148 11.66 -10.42 -14.06
C VAL A 148 10.76 -11.36 -14.86
N ILE A 149 9.55 -11.58 -14.37
CA ILE A 149 8.54 -12.29 -15.14
C ILE A 149 8.09 -11.31 -16.24
N ASP A 150 8.66 -11.46 -17.43
CA ASP A 150 8.19 -10.80 -18.64
C ASP A 150 6.79 -11.31 -18.96
N VAL A 151 5.80 -10.48 -18.69
CA VAL A 151 4.42 -10.73 -19.13
C VAL A 151 4.33 -10.19 -20.57
N PRO A 152 4.21 -11.06 -21.59
CA PRO A 152 4.10 -10.60 -22.96
C PRO A 152 2.79 -9.82 -23.14
N LEU A 153 2.90 -8.55 -23.50
CA LEU A 153 1.77 -7.72 -23.93
C LEU A 153 1.28 -8.25 -25.28
N THR A 154 0.24 -9.07 -25.28
CA THR A 154 -0.47 -9.42 -26.50
C THR A 154 -1.40 -8.26 -26.87
N SER A 155 -0.95 -7.42 -27.80
CA SER A 155 -1.84 -6.49 -28.51
C SER A 155 -2.77 -7.28 -29.43
N LYS A 156 -4.08 -7.13 -29.24
CA LYS A 156 -5.12 -7.37 -30.23
C LYS A 156 -5.71 -6.06 -30.67
#